data_c27c9a9e7c8324d152eacfdef890ae4f
#
_entry.id   c27c9a9e7c8324d152eacfdef890ae4f
#
_cell.length_a   1.000
_cell.length_b   1.000
_cell.length_c   1.000
_cell.angle_alpha   90.00
_cell.angle_beta   90.00
_cell.angle_gamma   90.00
#
_symmetry.space_group_name_H-M   'P 1'
#
loop_
_entity.id
_entity.type
_entity.pdbx_description
1 polymer ?
#
loop_
_entity_poly.entity_id
_entity_poly.type
_entity_poly.pdbx_seq_one_letter_code
_entity_poly.pdbx_strand_id
1 'polypeptide(L)'
;MNQQRQRDLEEILELLYEKRANFEKKLIIADGVNQEFSLKQQLKRDILPDIQKYESEYWELMTQDAVFVYDEDEQAAEESLRDVEAAVKDIERTSPLPTEVVEILRQIRDKLNEPQKPASAKLKATLPLIPTILSFELELNISNKLYAALEKIRQKKILKPRDTPNQD
;
A
#
# COMPACT_ATOMS: atom_id res chain seq x y z
N MET A 1 0.66 -11.98 -20.30
CA MET A 1 -0.62 -11.48 -19.79
C MET A 1 -0.46 -10.72 -18.48
N ASN A 2 0.26 -11.25 -17.52
CA ASN A 2 0.42 -10.56 -16.23
C ASN A 2 1.21 -9.26 -16.32
N GLN A 3 2.15 -9.16 -17.25
CA GLN A 3 2.93 -7.94 -17.42
C GLN A 3 2.07 -6.78 -17.94
N GLN A 4 1.15 -7.06 -18.85
CA GLN A 4 0.25 -6.02 -19.33
C GLN A 4 -0.69 -5.56 -18.21
N ARG A 5 -1.25 -6.49 -17.46
CA ARG A 5 -2.12 -6.14 -16.34
C ARG A 5 -1.37 -5.35 -15.28
N GLN A 6 -0.11 -5.73 -15.02
CA GLN A 6 0.75 -4.98 -14.09
C GLN A 6 0.90 -3.52 -14.53
N ARG A 7 1.21 -3.29 -15.80
CA ARG A 7 1.36 -1.93 -16.34
C ARG A 7 0.07 -1.14 -16.24
N ASP A 8 -1.05 -1.79 -16.59
CA ASP A 8 -2.35 -1.15 -16.49
C ASP A 8 -2.66 -0.72 -15.07
N LEU A 9 -2.36 -1.59 -14.10
CA LEU A 9 -2.58 -1.28 -12.69
C LEU A 9 -1.67 -0.15 -12.20
N GLU A 10 -0.42 -0.14 -12.63
CA GLU A 10 0.51 0.95 -12.30
C GLU A 10 0.01 2.29 -12.82
N GLU A 11 -0.48 2.33 -14.07
CA GLU A 11 -1.05 3.54 -14.65
C GLU A 11 -2.31 3.99 -13.91
N ILE A 12 -3.19 3.06 -13.60
CA ILE A 12 -4.43 3.35 -12.89
C ILE A 12 -4.10 3.93 -11.50
N LEU A 13 -3.17 3.31 -10.79
CA LEU A 13 -2.77 3.77 -9.47
C LEU A 13 -2.13 5.16 -9.53
N GLU A 14 -1.30 5.42 -10.52
CA GLU A 14 -0.71 6.75 -10.70
C GLU A 14 -1.79 7.82 -10.85
N LEU A 15 -2.80 7.54 -11.69
CA LEU A 15 -3.91 8.47 -11.89
C LEU A 15 -4.75 8.66 -10.62
N LEU A 16 -4.99 7.59 -9.87
CA LEU A 16 -5.76 7.66 -8.64
C LEU A 16 -5.03 8.46 -7.57
N TYR A 17 -3.73 8.27 -7.44
CA TYR A 17 -2.94 9.06 -6.48
C TYR A 17 -2.87 10.53 -6.88
N GLU A 18 -2.83 10.82 -8.15
CA GLU A 18 -2.92 12.20 -8.63
C GLU A 18 -4.27 12.83 -8.26
N LYS A 19 -5.36 12.10 -8.46
CA LYS A 19 -6.69 12.56 -8.03
C LYS A 19 -6.73 12.80 -6.52
N ARG A 20 -6.19 11.86 -5.75
CA ARG A 20 -6.13 12.00 -4.29
C ARG A 20 -5.39 13.27 -3.88
N ALA A 21 -4.22 13.50 -4.49
CA ALA A 21 -3.43 14.69 -4.22
C ALA A 21 -4.20 15.97 -4.54
N ASN A 22 -4.95 15.99 -5.63
CA ASN A 22 -5.77 17.14 -6.00
C ASN A 22 -6.88 17.40 -4.98
N PHE A 23 -7.52 16.35 -4.46
CA PHE A 23 -8.53 16.49 -3.41
C PHE A 23 -7.92 16.99 -2.11
N GLU A 24 -6.72 16.52 -1.76
CA GLU A 24 -6.01 17.02 -0.57
C GLU A 24 -5.71 18.51 -0.67
N LYS A 25 -5.30 18.98 -1.84
CA LYS A 25 -5.08 20.40 -2.08
C LYS A 25 -6.37 21.20 -1.90
N LYS A 26 -7.49 20.69 -2.43
CA LYS A 26 -8.79 21.32 -2.27
C LYS A 26 -9.21 21.38 -0.80
N LEU A 27 -8.91 20.31 -0.03
CA LEU A 27 -9.21 20.28 1.39
C LEU A 27 -8.44 21.33 2.17
N ILE A 28 -7.18 21.57 1.82
CA ILE A 28 -6.34 22.58 2.48
C ILE A 28 -6.92 23.97 2.29
N ILE A 29 -7.46 24.27 1.12
CA ILE A 29 -8.01 25.59 0.80
C ILE A 29 -9.53 25.67 0.96
N ALA A 30 -10.16 24.60 1.45
CA ALA A 30 -11.61 24.56 1.63
C ALA A 30 -12.06 25.63 2.61
N ASP A 31 -13.11 26.36 2.24
CA ASP A 31 -13.63 27.46 3.03
C ASP A 31 -14.95 27.02 3.67
N GLY A 32 -14.87 26.66 4.94
CA GLY A 32 -16.04 26.27 5.72
C GLY A 32 -16.24 24.76 5.82
N VAL A 33 -17.02 24.41 6.85
CA VAL A 33 -17.27 23.03 7.25
C VAL A 33 -18.01 22.24 6.17
N ASN A 34 -18.96 22.88 5.49
CA ASN A 34 -19.77 22.21 4.47
C ASN A 34 -18.94 21.80 3.26
N GLN A 35 -18.04 22.66 2.81
CA GLN A 35 -17.16 22.36 1.68
C GLN A 35 -16.18 21.25 2.05
N GLU A 36 -15.60 21.34 3.23
CA GLU A 36 -14.70 20.32 3.74
C GLU A 36 -15.38 18.96 3.84
N PHE A 37 -16.60 18.93 4.39
CA PHE A 37 -17.39 17.71 4.52
C PHE A 37 -17.68 17.10 3.15
N SER A 38 -18.12 17.91 2.19
CA SER A 38 -18.42 17.45 0.84
C SER A 38 -17.19 16.81 0.16
N LEU A 39 -16.03 17.46 0.28
CA LEU A 39 -14.79 16.94 -0.29
C LEU A 39 -14.37 15.63 0.37
N LYS A 40 -14.49 15.52 1.68
CA LYS A 40 -14.19 14.28 2.39
C LYS A 40 -15.12 13.15 1.99
N GLN A 41 -16.40 13.45 1.78
CA GLN A 41 -17.36 12.44 1.32
C GLN A 41 -17.04 11.95 -0.10
N GLN A 42 -16.65 12.84 -0.99
CA GLN A 42 -16.24 12.45 -2.36
C GLN A 42 -15.00 11.60 -2.32
N LEU A 43 -14.02 11.98 -1.50
CA LEU A 43 -12.79 11.21 -1.32
C LEU A 43 -13.12 9.79 -0.83
N LYS A 44 -13.94 9.68 0.18
CA LYS A 44 -14.34 8.42 0.81
C LYS A 44 -15.11 7.51 -0.15
N ARG A 45 -16.00 8.07 -0.96
CA ARG A 45 -16.89 7.28 -1.83
C ARG A 45 -16.28 6.95 -3.17
N ASP A 46 -15.53 7.90 -3.76
CA ASP A 46 -15.15 7.81 -5.16
C ASP A 46 -13.68 7.48 -5.37
N ILE A 47 -12.80 7.85 -4.45
CA ILE A 47 -11.36 7.73 -4.66
C ILE A 47 -10.73 6.63 -3.81
N LEU A 48 -10.95 6.66 -2.50
CA LEU A 48 -10.32 5.71 -1.58
C LEU A 48 -10.71 4.26 -1.86
N PRO A 49 -11.98 3.93 -2.17
CA PRO A 49 -12.30 2.55 -2.50
C PRO A 49 -11.61 2.05 -3.76
N ASP A 50 -11.41 2.92 -4.76
CA ASP A 50 -10.71 2.54 -5.97
C ASP A 50 -9.22 2.33 -5.70
N ILE A 51 -8.59 3.19 -4.92
CA ILE A 51 -7.19 3.01 -4.52
C ILE A 51 -7.03 1.67 -3.80
N GLN A 52 -7.89 1.38 -2.84
CA GLN A 52 -7.83 0.14 -2.08
C GLN A 52 -8.00 -1.07 -3.01
N LYS A 53 -8.96 -1.01 -3.92
CA LYS A 53 -9.23 -2.09 -4.87
C LYS A 53 -8.04 -2.37 -5.78
N TYR A 54 -7.49 -1.33 -6.39
CA TYR A 54 -6.40 -1.52 -7.35
C TYR A 54 -5.06 -1.78 -6.69
N GLU A 55 -4.83 -1.25 -5.49
CA GLU A 55 -3.66 -1.63 -4.70
C GLU A 55 -3.73 -3.10 -4.32
N SER A 56 -4.89 -3.58 -3.86
CA SER A 56 -5.07 -4.99 -3.53
C SER A 56 -4.80 -5.90 -4.73
N GLU A 57 -5.36 -5.55 -5.88
CA GLU A 57 -5.17 -6.33 -7.10
C GLU A 57 -3.70 -6.35 -7.52
N TYR A 58 -3.04 -5.19 -7.45
CA TYR A 58 -1.63 -5.07 -7.81
C TYR A 58 -0.75 -5.97 -6.93
N TRP A 59 -0.91 -5.87 -5.61
CA TRP A 59 -0.04 -6.62 -4.70
C TRP A 59 -0.37 -8.10 -4.68
N GLU A 60 -1.61 -8.49 -4.89
CA GLU A 60 -1.95 -9.89 -5.07
C GLU A 60 -1.27 -10.46 -6.32
N LEU A 61 -1.35 -9.73 -7.43
CA LEU A 61 -0.70 -10.14 -8.67
C LEU A 61 0.81 -10.26 -8.48
N MET A 62 1.44 -9.23 -7.92
CA MET A 62 2.89 -9.19 -7.76
C MET A 62 3.40 -10.26 -6.80
N THR A 63 2.68 -10.50 -5.70
CA THR A 63 3.15 -11.45 -4.69
C THR A 63 2.89 -12.90 -5.08
N GLN A 64 1.88 -13.18 -5.91
CA GLN A 64 1.66 -14.53 -6.41
C GLN A 64 2.71 -14.96 -7.42
N ASP A 65 3.07 -14.06 -8.33
CA ASP A 65 3.98 -14.36 -9.43
C ASP A 65 5.38 -13.80 -9.24
N ALA A 66 5.66 -13.19 -8.11
CA ALA A 66 6.93 -12.52 -7.88
C ALA A 66 8.02 -13.49 -7.42
N VAL A 67 9.21 -13.27 -7.93
CA VAL A 67 10.42 -13.96 -7.48
C VAL A 67 11.33 -12.92 -6.85
N PHE A 68 11.81 -13.21 -5.64
CA PHE A 68 12.84 -12.37 -5.01
C PHE A 68 14.18 -12.77 -5.58
N VAL A 69 14.89 -11.83 -6.10
CA VAL A 69 15.87 -12.17 -7.07
C VAL A 69 17.28 -12.19 -6.57
N TYR A 70 17.75 -11.73 -5.54
CA TYR A 70 19.19 -11.80 -5.20
C TYR A 70 19.48 -11.14 -3.86
N ASP A 71 20.65 -11.41 -3.33
CA ASP A 71 21.16 -10.79 -2.10
C ASP A 71 21.15 -9.27 -2.13
N GLU A 72 21.36 -8.69 -3.31
CA GLU A 72 21.28 -7.23 -3.51
C GLU A 72 19.88 -6.71 -3.24
N ASP A 73 18.85 -7.45 -3.63
CA ASP A 73 17.47 -7.08 -3.41
C ASP A 73 17.04 -7.25 -1.95
N GLU A 74 17.75 -8.11 -1.20
CA GLU A 74 17.45 -8.32 0.20
C GLU A 74 17.71 -7.06 1.04
N GLN A 75 18.78 -6.32 0.72
CA GLN A 75 19.04 -5.05 1.42
C GLN A 75 17.95 -4.01 1.11
N ALA A 76 17.53 -3.92 -0.14
CA ALA A 76 16.42 -3.05 -0.53
C ALA A 76 15.12 -3.48 0.14
N ALA A 77 14.90 -4.79 0.26
CA ALA A 77 13.73 -5.32 0.96
C ALA A 77 13.75 -4.95 2.45
N GLU A 78 14.91 -4.99 3.09
CA GLU A 78 15.05 -4.56 4.48
C GLU A 78 14.68 -3.10 4.68
N GLU A 79 15.13 -2.22 3.78
CA GLU A 79 14.78 -0.79 3.83
C GLU A 79 13.28 -0.58 3.68
N SER A 80 12.68 -1.27 2.71
CA SER A 80 11.23 -1.19 2.47
C SER A 80 10.45 -1.72 3.66
N LEU A 81 10.93 -2.80 4.26
CA LEU A 81 10.31 -3.37 5.45
C LEU A 81 10.33 -2.40 6.62
N ARG A 82 11.43 -1.67 6.81
CA ARG A 82 11.52 -0.63 7.84
C ARG A 82 10.50 0.49 7.59
N ASP A 83 10.31 0.89 6.34
CA ASP A 83 9.33 1.90 5.99
C ASP A 83 7.92 1.42 6.32
N VAL A 84 7.60 0.16 6.02
CA VAL A 84 6.32 -0.44 6.36
C VAL A 84 6.13 -0.51 7.88
N GLU A 85 7.15 -0.96 8.60
CA GLU A 85 7.09 -1.04 10.06
C GLU A 85 6.85 0.33 10.69
N ALA A 86 7.52 1.36 10.19
CA ALA A 86 7.34 2.73 10.70
C ALA A 86 5.91 3.21 10.47
N ALA A 87 5.35 2.94 9.30
CA ALA A 87 3.98 3.31 8.97
C ALA A 87 2.98 2.57 9.84
N VAL A 88 3.20 1.28 10.07
CA VAL A 88 2.35 0.45 10.93
C VAL A 88 2.37 0.96 12.37
N LYS A 89 3.55 1.30 12.89
CA LYS A 89 3.68 1.88 14.23
C LYS A 89 2.92 3.18 14.38
N ASP A 90 2.96 4.04 13.36
CA ASP A 90 2.21 5.30 13.40
C ASP A 90 0.71 5.04 13.50
N ILE A 91 0.19 4.05 12.75
CA ILE A 91 -1.22 3.70 12.81
C ILE A 91 -1.57 3.13 14.20
N GLU A 92 -0.72 2.29 14.77
CA GLU A 92 -0.94 1.70 16.08
C GLU A 92 -1.03 2.73 17.20
N ARG A 93 -0.41 3.88 17.03
CA ARG A 93 -0.50 4.99 18.00
C ARG A 93 -1.82 5.73 17.93
N THR A 94 -2.60 5.52 16.87
CA THR A 94 -3.91 6.14 16.73
C THR A 94 -4.90 5.42 17.64
N SER A 95 -5.66 6.17 18.43
CA SER A 95 -6.63 5.59 19.35
C SER A 95 -7.91 6.41 19.30
N PRO A 96 -9.09 5.77 19.28
CA PRO A 96 -9.33 4.32 19.23
C PRO A 96 -9.21 3.77 17.80
N LEU A 97 -8.88 2.49 17.68
CA LEU A 97 -8.80 1.81 16.38
C LEU A 97 -10.04 0.93 16.17
N PRO A 98 -10.60 0.91 14.94
CA PRO A 98 -11.65 -0.06 14.62
C PRO A 98 -11.16 -1.49 14.80
N THR A 99 -12.06 -2.39 15.18
CA THR A 99 -11.73 -3.79 15.43
C THR A 99 -11.10 -4.47 14.21
N GLU A 100 -11.61 -4.15 13.03
CA GLU A 100 -11.09 -4.70 11.77
C GLU A 100 -9.65 -4.28 11.53
N VAL A 101 -9.32 -3.04 11.85
CA VAL A 101 -7.94 -2.52 11.72
C VAL A 101 -7.02 -3.21 12.71
N VAL A 102 -7.46 -3.40 13.95
CA VAL A 102 -6.69 -4.12 14.97
C VAL A 102 -6.33 -5.52 14.49
N GLU A 103 -7.30 -6.23 13.92
CA GLU A 103 -7.09 -7.58 13.42
C GLU A 103 -6.09 -7.61 12.27
N ILE A 104 -6.20 -6.68 11.32
CA ILE A 104 -5.28 -6.60 10.19
C ILE A 104 -3.86 -6.25 10.68
N LEU A 105 -3.74 -5.31 11.61
CA LEU A 105 -2.44 -4.94 12.18
C LEU A 105 -1.82 -6.12 12.90
N ARG A 106 -2.62 -6.92 13.61
CA ARG A 106 -2.12 -8.13 14.26
C ARG A 106 -1.56 -9.11 13.25
N GLN A 107 -2.28 -9.35 12.15
CA GLN A 107 -1.80 -10.24 11.09
C GLN A 107 -0.50 -9.73 10.46
N ILE A 108 -0.41 -8.43 10.22
CA ILE A 108 0.81 -7.81 9.68
C ILE A 108 1.96 -8.00 10.68
N ARG A 109 1.73 -7.73 11.96
CA ARG A 109 2.72 -7.91 13.00
C ARG A 109 3.25 -9.34 13.07
N ASP A 110 2.33 -10.31 12.99
CA ASP A 110 2.73 -11.72 13.02
C ASP A 110 3.67 -12.05 11.87
N LYS A 111 3.39 -11.51 10.69
CA LYS A 111 4.26 -11.72 9.51
C LYS A 111 5.61 -11.01 9.66
N LEU A 112 5.60 -9.77 10.17
CA LEU A 112 6.83 -9.00 10.36
C LEU A 112 7.75 -9.64 11.41
N ASN A 113 7.17 -10.30 12.41
CA ASN A 113 7.92 -10.88 13.51
C ASN A 113 8.23 -12.37 13.34
N GLU A 114 7.91 -12.97 12.19
CA GLU A 114 8.25 -14.37 11.95
C GLU A 114 9.76 -14.57 12.05
N PRO A 115 10.24 -15.49 12.92
CA PRO A 115 11.67 -15.70 13.05
C PRO A 115 12.26 -16.41 11.83
N GLN A 116 13.52 -16.11 11.53
CA GLN A 116 14.28 -16.76 10.47
C GLN A 116 13.76 -16.55 9.06
N LYS A 117 12.84 -15.60 8.86
CA LYS A 117 12.39 -15.24 7.52
C LYS A 117 13.17 -14.02 7.01
N PRO A 118 13.64 -14.04 5.76
CA PRO A 118 14.27 -12.85 5.20
C PRO A 118 13.27 -11.72 4.98
N ALA A 119 13.77 -10.50 4.89
CA ALA A 119 12.92 -9.33 4.71
C ALA A 119 12.04 -9.42 3.46
N SER A 120 12.57 -9.98 2.39
CA SER A 120 11.83 -10.18 1.14
C SER A 120 10.60 -11.07 1.34
N ALA A 121 10.74 -12.16 2.12
CA ALA A 121 9.62 -13.05 2.40
C ALA A 121 8.57 -12.37 3.29
N LYS A 122 9.02 -11.58 4.25
CA LYS A 122 8.11 -10.81 5.11
C LYS A 122 7.32 -9.78 4.31
N LEU A 123 7.97 -9.08 3.40
CA LEU A 123 7.29 -8.14 2.50
C LEU A 123 6.25 -8.85 1.65
N LYS A 124 6.61 -9.98 1.05
CA LYS A 124 5.70 -10.75 0.23
C LYS A 124 4.44 -11.15 1.00
N ALA A 125 4.59 -11.47 2.27
CA ALA A 125 3.47 -11.87 3.11
C ALA A 125 2.62 -10.68 3.59
N THR A 126 3.23 -9.49 3.78
CA THR A 126 2.53 -8.33 4.33
C THR A 126 1.90 -7.43 3.27
N LEU A 127 2.50 -7.31 2.09
CA LEU A 127 2.02 -6.38 1.06
C LEU A 127 0.55 -6.58 0.67
N PRO A 128 0.03 -7.80 0.53
CA PRO A 128 -1.40 -7.96 0.21
C PRO A 128 -2.35 -7.54 1.33
N LEU A 129 -1.87 -7.46 2.56
CA LEU A 129 -2.68 -7.08 3.72
C LEU A 129 -2.80 -5.56 3.88
N ILE A 130 -1.78 -4.83 3.46
CA ILE A 130 -1.69 -3.38 3.69
C ILE A 130 -2.82 -2.60 3.02
N PRO A 131 -3.23 -2.89 1.77
CA PRO A 131 -4.26 -2.09 1.12
C PRO A 131 -5.60 -2.06 1.84
N THR A 132 -5.91 -3.10 2.61
CA THR A 132 -7.15 -3.14 3.39
C THR A 132 -7.20 -2.01 4.42
N ILE A 133 -6.05 -1.62 4.96
CA ILE A 133 -5.97 -0.51 5.92
C ILE A 133 -6.30 0.83 5.25
N LEU A 134 -5.98 0.96 3.97
CA LEU A 134 -6.18 2.22 3.25
C LEU A 134 -7.66 2.63 3.19
N SER A 135 -8.58 1.66 3.25
CA SER A 135 -10.00 1.96 3.26
C SER A 135 -10.46 2.71 4.51
N PHE A 136 -9.63 2.72 5.56
CA PHE A 136 -9.93 3.39 6.82
C PHE A 136 -9.22 4.75 6.96
N GLU A 137 -8.67 5.30 5.87
CA GLU A 137 -7.84 6.51 5.93
C GLU A 137 -8.50 7.67 6.66
N LEU A 138 -9.78 7.92 6.41
CA LEU A 138 -10.46 9.06 7.01
C LEU A 138 -10.71 8.88 8.51
N GLU A 139 -10.84 7.64 8.97
CA GLU A 139 -11.07 7.33 10.37
C GLU A 139 -9.76 7.24 11.16
N LEU A 140 -8.66 6.87 10.49
CA LEU A 140 -7.39 6.60 11.16
C LEU A 140 -6.40 7.74 11.07
N ASN A 141 -6.69 8.77 10.30
CA ASN A 141 -5.72 9.83 10.07
C ASN A 141 -4.37 9.26 9.62
N ILE A 142 -4.44 8.31 8.66
CA ILE A 142 -3.27 7.63 8.14
C ILE A 142 -2.31 8.65 7.53
N SER A 143 -1.05 8.60 7.97
CA SER A 143 -0.02 9.48 7.42
C SER A 143 0.33 9.05 6.00
N ASN A 144 0.91 9.98 5.25
CA ASN A 144 1.38 9.69 3.89
C ASN A 144 2.49 8.64 3.85
N LYS A 145 3.02 8.23 4.99
CA LYS A 145 4.08 7.22 5.08
C LYS A 145 3.68 5.89 4.47
N LEU A 146 2.43 5.45 4.70
CA LEU A 146 1.99 4.16 4.16
C LEU A 146 1.90 4.20 2.63
N TYR A 147 1.31 5.28 2.09
CA TYR A 147 1.23 5.46 0.65
C TYR A 147 2.62 5.59 0.03
N ALA A 148 3.50 6.36 0.67
CA ALA A 148 4.86 6.54 0.21
C ALA A 148 5.65 5.23 0.22
N ALA A 149 5.46 4.40 1.24
CA ALA A 149 6.09 3.09 1.32
C ALA A 149 5.66 2.20 0.16
N LEU A 150 4.36 2.12 -0.11
CA LEU A 150 3.83 1.32 -1.21
C LEU A 150 4.34 1.80 -2.57
N GLU A 151 4.32 3.11 -2.80
CA GLU A 151 4.80 3.70 -4.04
C GLU A 151 6.29 3.43 -4.25
N LYS A 152 7.08 3.57 -3.18
CA LYS A 152 8.52 3.34 -3.23
C LYS A 152 8.84 1.90 -3.56
N ILE A 153 8.11 0.96 -2.98
CA ILE A 153 8.27 -0.48 -3.27
C ILE A 153 7.91 -0.75 -4.74
N ARG A 154 6.83 -0.16 -5.22
CA ARG A 154 6.41 -0.28 -6.63
C ARG A 154 7.49 0.21 -7.57
N GLN A 155 8.09 1.36 -7.28
CA GLN A 155 9.13 1.96 -8.10
C GLN A 155 10.42 1.17 -8.08
N LYS A 156 10.82 0.63 -6.94
CA LYS A 156 12.04 -0.16 -6.80
C LYS A 156 11.92 -1.54 -7.43
N LYS A 157 10.69 -2.01 -7.67
CA LYS A 157 10.43 -3.32 -8.27
C LYS A 157 11.18 -4.45 -7.57
N ILE A 158 11.20 -4.42 -6.24
CA ILE A 158 11.81 -5.47 -5.41
C ILE A 158 11.16 -6.82 -5.70
N LEU A 159 9.86 -6.80 -5.98
CA LEU A 159 9.11 -7.96 -6.41
C LEU A 159 9.00 -7.90 -7.93
N LYS A 160 9.69 -8.81 -8.62
CA LYS A 160 9.60 -8.89 -10.07
C LYS A 160 8.65 -10.02 -10.45
N PRO A 161 7.79 -9.82 -11.49
CA PRO A 161 6.98 -10.92 -11.99
C PRO A 161 7.89 -12.06 -12.44
N ARG A 162 7.40 -13.28 -12.27
CA ARG A 162 8.17 -14.46 -12.72
C ARG A 162 8.33 -14.38 -14.24
N ASP A 163 9.58 -14.41 -14.69
CA ASP A 163 9.87 -14.44 -16.11
C ASP A 163 9.38 -15.75 -16.72
N THR A 164 8.74 -15.66 -17.89
CA THR A 164 8.38 -16.86 -18.64
C THR A 164 9.65 -17.51 -19.17
N PRO A 165 9.76 -18.84 -19.08
CA PRO A 165 11.03 -19.53 -19.42
C PRO A 165 11.44 -19.46 -20.88
N ASN A 166 10.74 -18.79 -21.75
CA ASN A 166 11.00 -18.80 -23.20
C ASN A 166 11.29 -17.44 -23.76
N GLN A 167 12.09 -16.65 -23.09
CA GLN A 167 12.47 -15.34 -23.59
C GLN A 167 13.89 -15.31 -24.14
N ASP A 168 14.32 -16.41 -24.66
CA ASP A 168 15.62 -16.44 -25.35
C ASP A 168 15.48 -16.08 -26.81
#